data_967bc74c51a627a09aec215e60938e01
#
_entry.id   967bc74c51a627a09aec215e60938e01
#
_cell.length_a   1.000
_cell.length_b   1.000
_cell.length_c   1.000
_cell.angle_alpha   90.00
_cell.angle_beta   90.00
_cell.angle_gamma   90.00
#
_symmetry.space_group_name_H-M   'P 1'
#
loop_
_entity.id
_entity.type
_entity.pdbx_description
1 polymer ?
#
loop_
_entity_poly.entity_id
_entity_poly.type
_entity_poly.pdbx_seq_one_letter_code
_entity_poly.pdbx_strand_id
1 'polypeptide(L)'
;MRVLYTCESDGAPGMEAIQFPIPYSQIVDMEQIDDSFHGMAQIQVVHCNCKPVTGKDGTLHTLQCETELRLICTAVQSATTQLVTDAFSTLHPCAYTTIPLQIDQEPIPVQSAFVCKTTVPGGDSKVEYVYDLQCRVKNINTTLQPQSGSIRISGMLCCRLLVRDENGSPMLLEKEEAFENQVSADAVAEAARFHGDVRPADCTYHLSADGSVSVTANLQLDGQLFPSAQHTCLSQLEIDESKKLIRDGDYALKLYYGVEQEAIWDIAKRYSTSVQAIMEENDLTEERLTEPGMLLIPIVC
;
A
#
# COMPACT_ATOMS: atom_id res chain seq x y z
N MET A 1 -17.24 -19.83 -10.23
CA MET A 1 -16.87 -20.12 -11.62
C MET A 1 -18.09 -19.98 -12.50
N ARG A 2 -17.94 -19.40 -13.69
CA ARG A 2 -18.98 -19.34 -14.71
C ARG A 2 -18.47 -20.07 -15.96
N VAL A 3 -19.30 -20.94 -16.51
CA VAL A 3 -18.98 -21.76 -17.69
C VAL A 3 -20.06 -21.54 -18.74
N LEU A 4 -19.62 -21.24 -19.96
CA LEU A 4 -20.47 -21.18 -21.13
C LEU A 4 -20.31 -22.46 -21.92
N TYR A 5 -21.41 -23.04 -22.37
CA TYR A 5 -21.41 -24.26 -23.13
C TYR A 5 -22.47 -24.22 -24.24
N THR A 6 -22.21 -24.93 -25.29
CA THR A 6 -23.20 -25.11 -26.37
C THR A 6 -24.09 -26.31 -26.03
N CYS A 7 -25.39 -26.14 -26.24
CA CYS A 7 -26.38 -27.20 -26.03
C CYS A 7 -27.35 -27.24 -27.23
N GLU A 8 -28.01 -28.36 -27.41
CA GLU A 8 -29.17 -28.44 -28.32
C GLU A 8 -30.44 -28.31 -27.47
N SER A 9 -31.20 -27.24 -27.73
CA SER A 9 -32.52 -27.04 -27.14
C SER A 9 -33.54 -26.99 -28.26
N ASP A 10 -34.56 -27.85 -28.17
CA ASP A 10 -35.64 -27.96 -29.17
C ASP A 10 -35.15 -28.22 -30.62
N GLY A 11 -34.01 -28.90 -30.77
CA GLY A 11 -33.43 -29.25 -32.08
C GLY A 11 -32.64 -28.09 -32.72
N ALA A 12 -32.42 -27.00 -32.03
CA ALA A 12 -31.58 -25.90 -32.48
C ALA A 12 -30.33 -25.76 -31.55
N PRO A 13 -29.16 -25.44 -32.15
CA PRO A 13 -27.98 -25.16 -31.34
C PRO A 13 -28.19 -23.88 -30.53
N GLY A 14 -28.01 -23.98 -29.22
CA GLY A 14 -28.08 -22.88 -28.26
C GLY A 14 -26.79 -22.73 -27.48
N MET A 15 -26.70 -21.65 -26.72
CA MET A 15 -25.61 -21.41 -25.77
C MET A 15 -26.21 -21.06 -24.42
N GLU A 16 -25.72 -21.72 -23.38
CA GLU A 16 -26.14 -21.50 -21.99
C GLU A 16 -24.96 -21.22 -21.09
N ALA A 17 -25.24 -20.56 -19.97
CA ALA A 17 -24.26 -20.27 -18.93
C ALA A 17 -24.66 -20.92 -17.63
N ILE A 18 -23.71 -21.61 -16.99
CA ILE A 18 -23.84 -22.08 -15.61
C ILE A 18 -22.86 -21.31 -14.75
N GLN A 19 -23.35 -20.83 -13.61
CA GLN A 19 -22.51 -20.19 -12.60
C GLN A 19 -22.67 -20.93 -11.27
N PHE A 20 -21.54 -21.28 -10.65
CA PHE A 20 -21.52 -21.90 -9.34
C PHE A 20 -20.30 -21.43 -8.54
N PRO A 21 -20.44 -21.28 -7.20
CA PRO A 21 -19.33 -21.03 -6.32
C PRO A 21 -18.47 -22.28 -6.16
N ILE A 22 -17.17 -22.14 -6.13
CA ILE A 22 -16.22 -23.18 -5.73
C ILE A 22 -15.64 -22.74 -4.39
N PRO A 23 -16.09 -23.31 -3.26
CA PRO A 23 -15.53 -22.99 -1.97
C PRO A 23 -14.10 -23.54 -1.89
N TYR A 24 -13.20 -22.77 -1.32
CA TYR A 24 -11.85 -23.23 -1.00
C TYR A 24 -11.47 -22.69 0.38
N SER A 25 -10.57 -23.39 1.04
CA SER A 25 -9.97 -22.96 2.30
C SER A 25 -8.53 -23.42 2.31
N GLN A 26 -7.63 -22.53 2.67
CA GLN A 26 -6.21 -22.84 2.81
C GLN A 26 -5.69 -22.17 4.08
N ILE A 27 -5.04 -22.95 4.93
CA ILE A 27 -4.27 -22.42 6.06
C ILE A 27 -2.85 -22.22 5.58
N VAL A 28 -2.31 -21.05 5.85
CA VAL A 28 -0.92 -20.70 5.57
C VAL A 28 -0.24 -20.37 6.89
N ASP A 29 0.67 -21.24 7.30
CA ASP A 29 1.51 -20.98 8.47
C ASP A 29 2.73 -20.16 8.03
N MET A 30 2.94 -19.03 8.71
CA MET A 30 4.12 -18.19 8.52
C MET A 30 4.91 -18.20 9.82
N GLU A 31 6.15 -18.68 9.75
CA GLU A 31 7.03 -18.72 10.91
C GLU A 31 7.28 -17.33 11.48
N GLN A 32 7.34 -17.20 12.81
CA GLN A 32 7.61 -15.97 13.57
C GLN A 32 6.54 -14.88 13.44
N ILE A 33 5.34 -15.20 12.96
CA ILE A 33 4.21 -14.28 12.92
C ILE A 33 3.21 -14.65 14.01
N ASP A 34 2.83 -13.66 14.80
CA ASP A 34 1.83 -13.76 15.87
C ASP A 34 0.69 -12.75 15.69
N ASP A 35 -0.19 -12.64 16.67
CA ASP A 35 -1.36 -11.77 16.63
C ASP A 35 -1.03 -10.25 16.62
N SER A 36 0.24 -9.87 16.80
CA SER A 36 0.69 -8.47 16.71
C SER A 36 0.93 -7.99 15.27
N PHE A 37 0.90 -8.92 14.30
CA PHE A 37 1.07 -8.62 12.89
C PHE A 37 -0.28 -8.35 12.21
N HIS A 38 -0.28 -7.38 11.33
CA HIS A 38 -1.38 -7.13 10.40
C HIS A 38 -1.17 -7.92 9.11
N GLY A 39 -2.00 -8.94 8.90
CA GLY A 39 -1.92 -9.81 7.74
C GLY A 39 -2.78 -9.32 6.58
N MET A 40 -2.25 -9.45 5.37
CA MET A 40 -2.99 -9.27 4.12
C MET A 40 -2.83 -10.51 3.26
N ALA A 41 -3.91 -10.91 2.58
CA ALA A 41 -3.87 -12.01 1.62
C ALA A 41 -4.48 -11.57 0.29
N GLN A 42 -3.74 -11.80 -0.79
CA GLN A 42 -4.22 -11.65 -2.15
C GLN A 42 -4.30 -13.01 -2.82
N ILE A 43 -5.36 -13.24 -3.57
CA ILE A 43 -5.60 -14.49 -4.26
C ILE A 43 -5.73 -14.21 -5.75
N GLN A 44 -4.98 -14.95 -6.55
CA GLN A 44 -4.98 -14.88 -8.00
C GLN A 44 -5.28 -16.25 -8.59
N VAL A 45 -6.20 -16.30 -9.55
CA VAL A 45 -6.40 -17.50 -10.38
C VAL A 45 -5.27 -17.52 -11.41
N VAL A 46 -4.41 -18.54 -11.33
CA VAL A 46 -3.27 -18.71 -12.25
C VAL A 46 -3.68 -19.53 -13.47
N HIS A 47 -4.41 -20.60 -13.23
CA HIS A 47 -4.86 -21.52 -14.28
C HIS A 47 -6.24 -22.08 -13.93
N CYS A 48 -7.04 -22.29 -14.96
CA CYS A 48 -8.32 -22.97 -14.84
C CYS A 48 -8.48 -23.91 -16.05
N ASN A 49 -8.67 -25.19 -15.78
CA ASN A 49 -8.89 -26.21 -16.76
C ASN A 49 -10.25 -26.83 -16.53
N CYS A 50 -11.09 -26.89 -17.58
CA CYS A 50 -12.40 -27.49 -17.51
C CYS A 50 -12.51 -28.56 -18.59
N LYS A 51 -12.88 -29.78 -18.21
CA LYS A 51 -13.04 -30.92 -19.12
C LYS A 51 -14.43 -31.50 -18.98
N PRO A 52 -15.18 -31.68 -20.08
CA PRO A 52 -16.41 -32.45 -20.05
C PRO A 52 -16.10 -33.93 -19.79
N VAL A 53 -16.90 -34.54 -18.93
CA VAL A 53 -16.80 -35.98 -18.57
C VAL A 53 -18.05 -36.69 -19.07
N THR A 54 -17.83 -37.72 -19.88
CA THR A 54 -18.91 -38.53 -20.41
C THR A 54 -19.48 -39.45 -19.33
N GLY A 55 -20.78 -39.39 -19.12
CA GLY A 55 -21.49 -40.29 -18.23
C GLY A 55 -21.52 -41.73 -18.76
N LYS A 56 -22.00 -42.67 -17.94
CA LYS A 56 -22.13 -44.10 -18.32
C LYS A 56 -23.14 -44.31 -19.46
N ASP A 57 -24.02 -43.38 -19.66
CA ASP A 57 -25.04 -43.31 -20.73
C ASP A 57 -24.54 -42.72 -22.05
N GLY A 58 -23.24 -42.31 -22.10
CA GLY A 58 -22.64 -41.69 -23.26
C GLY A 58 -22.92 -40.19 -23.41
N THR A 59 -23.65 -39.61 -22.47
CA THR A 59 -23.99 -38.18 -22.48
C THR A 59 -23.00 -37.34 -21.63
N LEU A 60 -22.89 -36.06 -21.96
CA LEU A 60 -22.01 -35.11 -21.27
C LEU A 60 -22.82 -34.35 -20.20
N HIS A 61 -22.89 -34.88 -18.96
CA HIS A 61 -23.62 -34.24 -17.85
C HIS A 61 -22.72 -33.62 -16.79
N THR A 62 -21.42 -33.90 -16.84
CA THR A 62 -20.47 -33.49 -15.80
C THR A 62 -19.34 -32.69 -16.40
N LEU A 63 -19.01 -31.59 -15.75
CA LEU A 63 -17.83 -30.81 -16.04
C LEU A 63 -16.84 -30.95 -14.87
N GLN A 64 -15.68 -31.51 -15.16
CA GLN A 64 -14.57 -31.54 -14.21
C GLN A 64 -13.76 -30.25 -14.38
N CYS A 65 -13.66 -29.47 -13.28
CA CYS A 65 -12.93 -28.22 -13.27
C CYS A 65 -11.78 -28.29 -12.26
N GLU A 66 -10.61 -27.92 -12.71
CA GLU A 66 -9.40 -27.83 -11.92
C GLU A 66 -8.89 -26.39 -11.98
N THR A 67 -8.68 -25.78 -10.82
CA THR A 67 -8.27 -24.38 -10.74
C THR A 67 -7.05 -24.26 -9.85
N GLU A 68 -6.00 -23.64 -10.38
CA GLU A 68 -4.78 -23.32 -9.64
C GLU A 68 -4.89 -21.88 -9.11
N LEU A 69 -4.67 -21.72 -7.82
CA LEU A 69 -4.70 -20.44 -7.11
C LEU A 69 -3.30 -20.10 -6.60
N ARG A 70 -2.90 -18.84 -6.77
CA ARG A 70 -1.73 -18.27 -6.12
C ARG A 70 -2.17 -17.42 -4.96
N LEU A 71 -1.66 -17.71 -3.75
CA LEU A 71 -1.82 -16.90 -2.57
C LEU A 71 -0.56 -16.08 -2.36
N ILE A 72 -0.72 -14.79 -2.11
CA ILE A 72 0.34 -13.88 -1.69
C ILE A 72 -0.07 -13.36 -0.32
N CYS A 73 0.65 -13.79 0.71
CA CYS A 73 0.42 -13.35 2.08
C CYS A 73 1.51 -12.37 2.49
N THR A 74 1.12 -11.24 3.04
CA THR A 74 2.02 -10.22 3.57
C THR A 74 1.63 -9.93 5.01
N ALA A 75 2.60 -9.90 5.89
CA ALA A 75 2.39 -9.54 7.29
C ALA A 75 3.29 -8.34 7.64
N VAL A 76 2.72 -7.37 8.34
CA VAL A 76 3.39 -6.14 8.74
C VAL A 76 3.23 -5.96 10.25
N GLN A 77 4.31 -5.61 10.94
CA GLN A 77 4.33 -5.27 12.36
C GLN A 77 4.96 -3.90 12.55
N SER A 78 4.37 -3.09 13.42
CA SER A 78 4.96 -1.82 13.86
C SER A 78 5.96 -2.08 14.98
N ALA A 79 7.12 -1.45 14.90
CA ALA A 79 8.15 -1.52 15.93
C ALA A 79 8.66 -0.12 16.25
N THR A 80 8.99 0.09 17.55
CA THR A 80 9.64 1.33 17.99
C THR A 80 11.15 1.13 18.00
N THR A 81 11.88 2.05 17.39
CA THR A 81 13.33 2.06 17.41
C THR A 81 13.86 3.41 17.89
N GLN A 82 15.06 3.39 18.47
CA GLN A 82 15.75 4.60 18.87
C GLN A 82 16.85 4.91 17.87
N LEU A 83 16.91 6.16 17.42
CA LEU A 83 17.92 6.65 16.50
C LEU A 83 18.87 7.59 17.21
N VAL A 84 20.16 7.37 17.06
CA VAL A 84 21.18 8.32 17.49
C VAL A 84 21.27 9.41 16.43
N THR A 85 20.97 10.65 16.82
CA THR A 85 20.93 11.81 15.91
C THR A 85 22.10 12.76 16.11
N ASP A 86 22.75 12.71 17.29
CA ASP A 86 23.85 13.60 17.65
C ASP A 86 24.83 12.89 18.58
N ALA A 87 26.08 13.31 18.58
CA ALA A 87 27.10 12.84 19.48
C ALA A 87 28.15 13.93 19.75
N PHE A 88 28.71 13.93 20.94
CA PHE A 88 29.87 14.76 21.28
C PHE A 88 30.80 14.02 22.26
N SER A 89 32.02 14.48 22.34
CA SER A 89 32.98 13.97 23.32
C SER A 89 33.33 15.05 24.35
N THR A 90 33.56 14.65 25.59
CA THR A 90 33.98 15.51 26.67
C THR A 90 35.51 15.69 26.73
N LEU A 91 36.29 14.80 26.08
CA LEU A 91 37.74 14.73 26.17
C LEU A 91 38.49 15.02 24.86
N HIS A 92 37.97 14.55 23.78
CA HIS A 92 38.64 14.56 22.46
C HIS A 92 37.80 15.26 21.40
N PRO A 93 38.44 15.91 20.43
CA PRO A 93 37.69 16.37 19.24
C PRO A 93 36.98 15.19 18.57
N CYS A 94 35.73 15.37 18.27
CA CYS A 94 34.98 14.36 17.50
C CYS A 94 34.26 15.01 16.32
N ALA A 95 34.19 14.27 15.24
CA ALA A 95 33.42 14.60 14.04
C ALA A 95 32.45 13.43 13.76
N TYR A 96 31.29 13.74 13.22
CA TYR A 96 30.35 12.72 12.81
C TYR A 96 29.68 13.08 11.50
N THR A 97 29.25 12.07 10.79
CA THR A 97 28.42 12.19 9.59
C THR A 97 27.04 11.66 9.86
N THR A 98 26.05 12.28 9.24
CA THR A 98 24.65 11.86 9.34
C THR A 98 24.14 11.44 7.98
N ILE A 99 23.21 10.51 7.97
CA ILE A 99 22.47 10.08 6.78
C ILE A 99 20.97 10.30 6.98
N PRO A 100 20.24 10.67 5.93
CA PRO A 100 18.79 10.65 5.98
C PRO A 100 18.31 9.20 6.01
N LEU A 101 17.38 8.90 6.90
CA LEU A 101 16.70 7.62 7.03
C LEU A 101 15.20 7.84 6.85
N GLN A 102 14.62 7.13 5.90
CA GLN A 102 13.18 7.13 5.68
C GLN A 102 12.56 5.95 6.43
N ILE A 103 11.63 6.24 7.32
CA ILE A 103 10.94 5.24 8.15
C ILE A 103 9.47 5.27 7.81
N ASP A 104 8.94 4.12 7.38
CA ASP A 104 7.51 3.95 7.17
C ASP A 104 6.80 3.92 8.52
N GLN A 105 5.66 4.59 8.57
CA GLN A 105 4.74 4.59 9.70
C GLN A 105 3.69 3.50 9.51
N GLU A 106 2.80 3.36 10.50
CA GLU A 106 1.69 2.41 10.44
C GLU A 106 0.87 2.59 9.17
N PRO A 107 0.56 1.51 8.45
CA PRO A 107 -0.20 1.59 7.22
C PRO A 107 -1.65 1.99 7.46
N ILE A 108 -2.15 2.88 6.62
CA ILE A 108 -3.53 3.37 6.65
C ILE A 108 -4.32 2.66 5.55
N PRO A 109 -5.41 1.94 5.86
CA PRO A 109 -6.24 1.32 4.85
C PRO A 109 -6.96 2.39 4.01
N VAL A 110 -6.96 2.21 2.69
CA VAL A 110 -7.66 3.08 1.74
C VAL A 110 -8.61 2.23 0.92
N GLN A 111 -9.89 2.50 1.04
CA GLN A 111 -10.94 1.82 0.30
C GLN A 111 -11.82 2.85 -0.41
N SER A 112 -12.19 2.56 -1.64
CA SER A 112 -13.10 3.41 -2.41
C SER A 112 -13.85 2.59 -3.45
N ALA A 113 -15.04 3.03 -3.79
CA ALA A 113 -15.82 2.48 -4.88
C ALA A 113 -16.18 3.61 -5.87
N PHE A 114 -16.08 3.31 -7.15
CA PHE A 114 -16.43 4.25 -8.20
C PHE A 114 -16.98 3.53 -9.43
N VAL A 115 -17.65 4.25 -10.31
CA VAL A 115 -18.32 3.68 -11.46
C VAL A 115 -17.58 4.06 -12.73
N CYS A 116 -17.32 3.06 -13.58
CA CYS A 116 -16.85 3.26 -14.93
C CYS A 116 -17.96 2.80 -15.93
N LYS A 117 -18.25 3.63 -16.90
CA LYS A 117 -19.27 3.34 -17.92
C LYS A 117 -18.66 3.42 -19.30
N THR A 118 -19.04 2.48 -20.14
CA THR A 118 -18.64 2.46 -21.55
C THR A 118 -19.76 1.94 -22.43
N THR A 119 -19.70 2.26 -23.71
CA THR A 119 -20.62 1.71 -24.71
C THR A 119 -19.82 0.90 -25.71
N VAL A 120 -20.19 -0.36 -25.86
CA VAL A 120 -19.60 -1.29 -26.81
C VAL A 120 -20.47 -1.32 -28.07
N PRO A 121 -19.97 -0.87 -29.23
CA PRO A 121 -20.73 -0.91 -30.47
C PRO A 121 -20.92 -2.37 -30.90
N GLY A 122 -22.05 -2.66 -31.53
CA GLY A 122 -22.35 -3.99 -32.07
C GLY A 122 -21.52 -4.39 -33.31
N GLY A 123 -20.67 -3.50 -33.82
CA GLY A 123 -19.92 -3.73 -35.04
C GLY A 123 -20.81 -3.55 -36.30
N ASP A 124 -20.67 -4.46 -37.29
CA ASP A 124 -21.43 -4.42 -38.57
C ASP A 124 -22.87 -4.95 -38.41
N SER A 125 -23.20 -5.59 -37.29
CA SER A 125 -24.49 -6.20 -36.99
C SER A 125 -25.03 -5.72 -35.65
N LYS A 126 -26.36 -5.66 -35.51
CA LYS A 126 -26.97 -5.32 -34.24
C LYS A 126 -26.88 -6.48 -33.27
N VAL A 127 -26.52 -6.17 -32.01
CA VAL A 127 -26.59 -7.15 -30.93
C VAL A 127 -28.05 -7.35 -30.55
N GLU A 128 -28.50 -8.61 -30.57
CA GLU A 128 -29.84 -9.02 -30.15
C GLU A 128 -29.85 -9.61 -28.72
N TYR A 129 -28.77 -10.29 -28.35
CA TYR A 129 -28.67 -10.95 -27.06
C TYR A 129 -27.24 -11.00 -26.54
N VAL A 130 -27.06 -10.88 -25.23
CA VAL A 130 -25.75 -10.98 -24.54
C VAL A 130 -25.72 -12.27 -23.75
N TYR A 131 -24.85 -13.19 -24.14
CA TYR A 131 -24.62 -14.43 -23.40
C TYR A 131 -23.77 -14.23 -22.15
N ASP A 132 -22.70 -13.45 -22.29
CA ASP A 132 -21.74 -13.22 -21.21
C ASP A 132 -21.10 -11.84 -21.29
N LEU A 133 -20.83 -11.27 -20.11
CA LEU A 133 -20.06 -10.06 -19.93
C LEU A 133 -18.93 -10.34 -18.94
N GLN A 134 -17.71 -10.06 -19.34
CA GLN A 134 -16.52 -10.08 -18.49
C GLN A 134 -15.85 -8.73 -18.47
N CYS A 135 -15.59 -8.21 -17.28
CA CYS A 135 -14.83 -7.00 -17.07
C CYS A 135 -13.53 -7.30 -16.33
N ARG A 136 -12.45 -6.68 -16.76
CA ARG A 136 -11.14 -6.74 -16.10
C ARG A 136 -10.52 -5.36 -16.08
N VAL A 137 -9.76 -5.07 -15.04
CA VAL A 137 -8.95 -3.86 -14.95
C VAL A 137 -7.51 -4.20 -15.33
N LYS A 138 -6.88 -3.34 -16.10
CA LYS A 138 -5.47 -3.45 -16.51
C LYS A 138 -4.77 -2.10 -16.37
N ASN A 139 -3.43 -2.14 -16.36
CA ASN A 139 -2.57 -0.95 -16.42
C ASN A 139 -2.91 0.07 -15.32
N ILE A 140 -3.13 -0.44 -14.09
CA ILE A 140 -3.40 0.42 -12.94
C ILE A 140 -2.14 1.24 -12.66
N ASN A 141 -2.33 2.56 -12.59
CA ASN A 141 -1.31 3.50 -12.16
C ASN A 141 -1.86 4.36 -11.03
N THR A 142 -1.06 4.52 -9.99
CA THR A 142 -1.40 5.31 -8.81
C THR A 142 -0.38 6.43 -8.62
N THR A 143 -0.86 7.63 -8.36
CA THR A 143 -0.03 8.80 -8.11
C THR A 143 -0.50 9.50 -6.85
N LEU A 144 0.41 9.67 -5.89
CA LEU A 144 0.15 10.45 -4.69
C LEU A 144 0.14 11.93 -5.03
N GLN A 145 -0.81 12.65 -4.49
CA GLN A 145 -0.97 14.10 -4.65
C GLN A 145 -0.95 14.78 -3.27
N PRO A 146 0.24 15.05 -2.71
CA PRO A 146 0.37 15.60 -1.35
C PRO A 146 -0.35 16.94 -1.17
N GLN A 147 -0.34 17.78 -2.20
CA GLN A 147 -0.96 19.12 -2.16
C GLN A 147 -2.48 19.08 -1.96
N SER A 148 -3.14 18.03 -2.46
CA SER A 148 -4.60 17.83 -2.33
C SER A 148 -4.98 16.77 -1.29
N GLY A 149 -4.01 16.12 -0.63
CA GLY A 149 -4.28 15.02 0.30
C GLY A 149 -5.01 13.87 -0.36
N SER A 150 -4.61 13.48 -1.57
CA SER A 150 -5.37 12.50 -2.35
C SER A 150 -4.46 11.55 -3.15
N ILE A 151 -5.04 10.44 -3.54
CA ILE A 151 -4.46 9.43 -4.41
C ILE A 151 -5.22 9.47 -5.72
N ARG A 152 -4.53 9.76 -6.81
CA ARG A 152 -5.06 9.65 -8.17
C ARG A 152 -4.81 8.25 -8.68
N ILE A 153 -5.86 7.62 -9.20
CA ILE A 153 -5.86 6.27 -9.71
C ILE A 153 -6.35 6.30 -11.13
N SER A 154 -5.60 5.69 -12.03
CA SER A 154 -5.98 5.57 -13.44
C SER A 154 -5.74 4.16 -13.94
N GLY A 155 -6.43 3.77 -14.99
CA GLY A 155 -6.29 2.45 -15.58
C GLY A 155 -7.19 2.26 -16.78
N MET A 156 -7.28 1.01 -17.22
CA MET A 156 -8.11 0.61 -18.35
C MET A 156 -9.13 -0.46 -17.91
N LEU A 157 -10.40 -0.19 -18.11
CA LEU A 157 -11.46 -1.19 -17.99
C LEU A 157 -11.56 -1.92 -19.32
N CYS A 158 -11.33 -3.22 -19.34
CA CYS A 158 -11.46 -4.07 -20.51
C CYS A 158 -12.75 -4.87 -20.38
N CYS A 159 -13.70 -4.60 -21.25
CA CYS A 159 -14.98 -5.30 -21.37
C CYS A 159 -14.92 -6.28 -22.53
N ARG A 160 -15.30 -7.52 -22.25
CA ARG A 160 -15.43 -8.58 -23.26
C ARG A 160 -16.84 -9.13 -23.17
N LEU A 161 -17.55 -9.10 -24.29
CA LEU A 161 -18.93 -9.57 -24.40
C LEU A 161 -19.03 -10.68 -25.43
N LEU A 162 -19.63 -11.79 -25.02
CA LEU A 162 -20.08 -12.80 -25.95
C LEU A 162 -21.56 -12.53 -26.27
N VAL A 163 -21.86 -12.24 -27.50
CA VAL A 163 -23.18 -11.78 -27.93
C VAL A 163 -23.71 -12.62 -29.10
N ARG A 164 -25.01 -12.51 -29.37
CA ARG A 164 -25.65 -12.99 -30.59
C ARG A 164 -26.13 -11.79 -31.41
N ASP A 165 -25.83 -11.80 -32.68
CA ASP A 165 -26.32 -10.79 -33.62
C ASP A 165 -27.77 -11.06 -34.10
N GLU A 166 -28.31 -10.14 -34.87
CA GLU A 166 -29.65 -10.24 -35.48
C GLU A 166 -29.81 -11.41 -36.47
N ASN A 167 -28.70 -11.99 -36.93
CA ASN A 167 -28.68 -13.16 -37.81
C ASN A 167 -28.55 -14.49 -37.02
N GLY A 168 -28.52 -14.43 -35.69
CA GLY A 168 -28.37 -15.60 -34.83
C GLY A 168 -26.92 -16.06 -34.62
N SER A 169 -25.93 -15.32 -35.18
CA SER A 169 -24.52 -15.70 -35.11
C SER A 169 -23.86 -15.24 -33.83
N PRO A 170 -23.05 -16.07 -33.17
CA PRO A 170 -22.29 -15.66 -32.00
C PRO A 170 -21.11 -14.76 -32.39
N MET A 171 -20.93 -13.65 -31.67
CA MET A 171 -19.82 -12.71 -31.85
C MET A 171 -19.15 -12.40 -30.53
N LEU A 172 -17.86 -12.12 -30.60
CA LEU A 172 -17.08 -11.59 -29.46
C LEU A 172 -16.81 -10.10 -29.72
N LEU A 173 -17.29 -9.28 -28.78
CA LEU A 173 -17.03 -7.84 -28.79
C LEU A 173 -16.08 -7.50 -27.67
N GLU A 174 -15.12 -6.62 -27.91
CA GLU A 174 -14.16 -6.16 -26.95
C GLU A 174 -14.09 -4.63 -26.96
N LYS A 175 -14.00 -4.03 -25.78
CA LYS A 175 -13.85 -2.59 -25.62
C LYS A 175 -12.95 -2.31 -24.44
N GLU A 176 -12.00 -1.41 -24.63
CA GLU A 176 -11.19 -0.83 -23.57
C GLU A 176 -11.63 0.61 -23.31
N GLU A 177 -11.83 0.95 -22.06
CA GLU A 177 -12.22 2.28 -21.60
C GLU A 177 -11.27 2.76 -20.52
N ALA A 178 -10.68 3.95 -20.73
CA ALA A 178 -9.84 4.56 -19.73
C ALA A 178 -10.68 5.09 -18.58
N PHE A 179 -10.23 4.89 -17.37
CA PHE A 179 -10.83 5.50 -16.18
C PHE A 179 -9.79 6.28 -15.39
N GLU A 180 -10.27 7.28 -14.68
CA GLU A 180 -9.52 8.03 -13.70
C GLU A 180 -10.43 8.32 -12.51
N ASN A 181 -9.89 8.16 -11.31
CA ASN A 181 -10.57 8.49 -10.06
C ASN A 181 -9.58 9.10 -9.08
N GLN A 182 -10.10 9.90 -8.15
CA GLN A 182 -9.34 10.53 -7.09
C GLN A 182 -9.96 10.18 -5.76
N VAL A 183 -9.12 9.69 -4.84
CA VAL A 183 -9.54 9.25 -3.51
C VAL A 183 -8.80 10.09 -2.48
N SER A 184 -9.55 10.74 -1.59
CA SER A 184 -8.95 11.44 -0.45
C SER A 184 -8.43 10.43 0.57
N ALA A 185 -7.24 10.69 1.07
CA ALA A 185 -6.65 9.88 2.12
C ALA A 185 -5.83 10.78 3.06
N ASP A 186 -5.92 10.49 4.35
CA ASP A 186 -5.12 11.19 5.35
C ASP A 186 -3.64 10.83 5.21
N ALA A 187 -2.76 11.73 5.60
CA ALA A 187 -1.30 11.54 5.61
C ALA A 187 -0.65 11.27 4.23
N VAL A 188 -1.27 11.71 3.12
CA VAL A 188 -0.61 11.70 1.81
C VAL A 188 0.52 12.74 1.82
N ALA A 189 1.77 12.28 1.78
CA ALA A 189 2.97 13.09 1.76
C ALA A 189 3.87 12.67 0.57
N GLU A 190 4.86 13.50 0.24
CA GLU A 190 5.79 13.20 -0.87
C GLU A 190 6.56 11.89 -0.67
N ALA A 191 6.89 11.57 0.59
CA ALA A 191 7.62 10.36 0.96
C ALA A 191 6.71 9.15 1.21
N ALA A 192 5.38 9.30 1.16
CA ALA A 192 4.45 8.19 1.35
C ALA A 192 4.48 7.22 0.17
N ARG A 193 4.08 5.97 0.42
CA ARG A 193 3.93 4.94 -0.61
C ARG A 193 2.52 4.37 -0.56
N PHE A 194 1.95 4.06 -1.71
CA PHE A 194 0.65 3.43 -1.80
C PHE A 194 0.76 2.10 -2.55
N HIS A 195 0.16 1.07 -1.97
CA HIS A 195 -0.02 -0.24 -2.58
C HIS A 195 -1.50 -0.58 -2.59
N GLY A 196 -2.06 -0.77 -3.76
CA GLY A 196 -3.47 -1.11 -3.88
C GLY A 196 -3.79 -1.71 -5.23
N ASP A 197 -4.96 -2.31 -5.31
CA ASP A 197 -5.50 -2.92 -6.50
C ASP A 197 -6.93 -2.41 -6.77
N VAL A 198 -7.29 -2.38 -8.05
CA VAL A 198 -8.64 -2.01 -8.50
C VAL A 198 -9.24 -3.21 -9.21
N ARG A 199 -10.40 -3.62 -8.72
CA ARG A 199 -11.11 -4.75 -9.31
C ARG A 199 -12.57 -4.42 -9.60
N PRO A 200 -13.18 -5.05 -10.62
CA PRO A 200 -14.62 -4.99 -10.78
C PRO A 200 -15.30 -5.76 -9.63
N ALA A 201 -16.16 -5.08 -8.88
CA ALA A 201 -16.99 -5.70 -7.85
C ALA A 201 -18.27 -6.26 -8.48
N ASP A 202 -18.86 -5.50 -9.42
CA ASP A 202 -20.05 -5.89 -10.16
C ASP A 202 -20.05 -5.23 -11.54
N CYS A 203 -20.60 -5.92 -12.52
CA CYS A 203 -20.75 -5.41 -13.89
C CYS A 203 -22.13 -5.72 -14.41
N THR A 204 -22.80 -4.69 -14.90
CA THR A 204 -24.12 -4.77 -15.53
C THR A 204 -24.10 -4.25 -16.94
N TYR A 205 -25.05 -4.67 -17.75
CA TYR A 205 -25.20 -4.17 -19.11
C TYR A 205 -26.64 -3.83 -19.44
N HIS A 206 -26.78 -2.95 -20.42
CA HIS A 206 -28.07 -2.62 -21.02
C HIS A 206 -27.93 -2.64 -22.56
N LEU A 207 -28.81 -3.37 -23.20
CA LEU A 207 -28.86 -3.43 -24.65
C LEU A 207 -29.69 -2.25 -25.17
N SER A 208 -29.11 -1.44 -26.03
CA SER A 208 -29.72 -0.26 -26.62
C SER A 208 -30.48 -0.62 -27.89
N ALA A 209 -31.48 0.19 -28.30
CA ALA A 209 -32.28 -0.03 -29.50
C ALA A 209 -31.47 0.02 -30.81
N ASP A 210 -30.31 0.68 -30.79
CA ASP A 210 -29.37 0.75 -31.91
C ASP A 210 -28.48 -0.50 -32.03
N GLY A 211 -28.61 -1.46 -31.13
CA GLY A 211 -27.82 -2.68 -31.08
C GLY A 211 -26.45 -2.50 -30.41
N SER A 212 -26.18 -1.36 -29.78
CA SER A 212 -25.01 -1.20 -28.92
C SER A 212 -25.27 -1.73 -27.50
N VAL A 213 -24.22 -2.03 -26.75
CA VAL A 213 -24.31 -2.51 -25.38
C VAL A 213 -23.65 -1.51 -24.43
N SER A 214 -24.45 -0.87 -23.59
CA SER A 214 -23.94 -0.01 -22.52
C SER A 214 -23.53 -0.87 -21.34
N VAL A 215 -22.27 -0.76 -20.90
CA VAL A 215 -21.71 -1.48 -19.77
C VAL A 215 -21.46 -0.52 -18.62
N THR A 216 -21.89 -0.90 -17.43
CA THR A 216 -21.60 -0.21 -16.19
C THR A 216 -20.83 -1.14 -15.26
N ALA A 217 -19.60 -0.77 -14.92
CA ALA A 217 -18.75 -1.49 -13.99
C ALA A 217 -18.60 -0.71 -12.68
N ASN A 218 -18.96 -1.33 -11.57
CA ASN A 218 -18.65 -0.86 -10.25
C ASN A 218 -17.23 -1.33 -9.88
N LEU A 219 -16.30 -0.41 -9.80
CA LEU A 219 -14.91 -0.68 -9.49
C LEU A 219 -14.66 -0.43 -8.02
N GLN A 220 -13.95 -1.33 -7.38
CA GLN A 220 -13.54 -1.25 -5.99
C GLN A 220 -12.02 -1.14 -5.91
N LEU A 221 -11.56 -0.10 -5.24
CA LEU A 221 -10.18 0.05 -4.80
C LEU A 221 -10.03 -0.50 -3.40
N ASP A 222 -9.05 -1.37 -3.21
CA ASP A 222 -8.58 -1.81 -1.90
C ASP A 222 -7.06 -1.62 -1.86
N GLY A 223 -6.57 -0.89 -0.86
CA GLY A 223 -5.15 -0.61 -0.74
C GLY A 223 -4.73 -0.14 0.63
N GLN A 224 -3.43 0.11 0.76
CA GLN A 224 -2.81 0.66 1.96
C GLN A 224 -1.86 1.79 1.60
N LEU A 225 -1.99 2.89 2.31
CA LEU A 225 -1.06 4.02 2.28
C LEU A 225 -0.05 3.82 3.42
N PHE A 226 1.23 3.85 3.10
CA PHE A 226 2.33 3.83 4.04
C PHE A 226 2.89 5.25 4.15
N PRO A 227 2.47 6.02 5.16
CA PRO A 227 3.08 7.30 5.43
C PRO A 227 4.55 7.08 5.80
N SER A 228 5.40 8.00 5.45
CA SER A 228 6.81 7.89 5.75
C SER A 228 7.36 9.22 6.25
N ALA A 229 8.15 9.17 7.30
CA ALA A 229 8.84 10.32 7.85
C ALA A 229 10.35 10.23 7.59
N GLN A 230 10.94 11.35 7.21
CA GLN A 230 12.37 11.45 7.06
C GLN A 230 13.00 11.83 8.39
N HIS A 231 13.92 11.00 8.86
CA HIS A 231 14.72 11.21 10.05
C HIS A 231 16.19 11.34 9.65
N THR A 232 16.98 11.98 10.51
CA THR A 232 18.42 12.03 10.33
C THR A 232 19.03 11.17 11.41
N CYS A 233 19.90 10.24 11.06
CA CYS A 233 20.63 9.44 12.03
C CYS A 233 22.13 9.53 11.79
N LEU A 234 22.88 9.32 12.86
CA LEU A 234 24.32 9.29 12.85
C LEU A 234 24.79 7.98 12.18
N SER A 235 25.65 8.10 11.17
CA SER A 235 26.17 6.95 10.43
C SER A 235 27.63 6.62 10.80
N GLN A 236 28.41 7.63 11.14
CA GLN A 236 29.83 7.46 11.48
C GLN A 236 30.25 8.48 12.52
N LEU A 237 31.01 8.05 13.50
CA LEU A 237 31.62 8.87 14.53
C LEU A 237 33.13 8.66 14.50
N GLU A 238 33.89 9.73 14.38
CA GLU A 238 35.35 9.74 14.44
C GLU A 238 35.82 10.55 15.63
N ILE A 239 36.65 9.95 16.47
CA ILE A 239 37.25 10.57 17.66
C ILE A 239 38.76 10.67 17.44
N ASP A 240 39.31 11.89 17.52
CA ASP A 240 40.76 12.12 17.44
C ASP A 240 41.37 11.99 18.83
N GLU A 241 41.70 10.77 19.21
CA GLU A 241 42.34 10.45 20.51
C GLU A 241 43.75 11.05 20.66
N SER A 242 44.39 11.45 19.56
CA SER A 242 45.72 12.06 19.58
C SER A 242 45.70 13.50 20.12
N LYS A 243 44.52 14.12 20.12
CA LYS A 243 44.31 15.49 20.59
C LYS A 243 43.34 15.52 21.79
N LYS A 244 43.61 16.35 22.76
CA LYS A 244 42.64 16.69 23.80
C LYS A 244 41.97 18.00 23.47
N LEU A 245 40.70 18.11 23.88
CA LEU A 245 39.98 19.39 23.78
C LEU A 245 40.72 20.43 24.66
N ILE A 246 41.04 21.58 24.03
CA ILE A 246 41.67 22.69 24.75
C ILE A 246 40.57 23.34 25.57
N ARG A 247 40.75 23.32 26.87
CA ARG A 247 39.87 24.00 27.83
C ARG A 247 40.40 25.38 28.16
N ASP A 248 39.49 26.35 28.18
CA ASP A 248 39.80 27.72 28.50
C ASP A 248 39.86 27.91 30.04
N GLY A 249 41.06 27.75 30.61
CA GLY A 249 41.32 27.98 32.02
C GLY A 249 41.15 26.79 32.96
N ASP A 250 41.72 26.90 34.19
CA ASP A 250 41.65 25.90 35.24
C ASP A 250 40.40 26.13 36.13
N TYR A 251 39.21 26.18 35.55
CA TYR A 251 37.97 26.35 36.31
C TYR A 251 37.32 24.99 36.59
N ALA A 252 36.86 24.79 37.83
CA ALA A 252 36.06 23.64 38.20
C ALA A 252 34.59 23.80 37.76
N LEU A 253 34.10 25.04 37.73
CA LEU A 253 32.71 25.40 37.41
C LEU A 253 32.66 26.65 36.53
N LYS A 254 31.70 26.69 35.62
CA LYS A 254 31.31 27.88 34.83
C LYS A 254 29.86 28.25 35.15
N LEU A 255 29.56 29.56 35.14
CA LEU A 255 28.21 30.06 35.23
C LEU A 255 27.65 30.25 33.85
N TYR A 256 26.44 29.74 33.62
CA TYR A 256 25.71 29.89 32.39
C TYR A 256 24.26 30.31 32.68
N TYR A 257 23.74 31.27 31.94
CA TYR A 257 22.34 31.66 32.03
C TYR A 257 21.57 30.99 30.92
N GLY A 258 20.80 29.96 31.24
CA GLY A 258 20.00 29.18 30.30
C GLY A 258 18.65 29.85 30.03
N VAL A 259 18.09 29.56 28.87
CA VAL A 259 16.76 30.01 28.44
C VAL A 259 15.74 28.89 28.55
N GLU A 260 14.47 29.26 28.70
CA GLU A 260 13.38 28.30 28.71
C GLU A 260 13.40 27.36 27.50
N GLN A 261 13.11 26.06 27.68
CA GLN A 261 13.15 24.98 26.67
C GLN A 261 14.53 24.66 26.08
N GLU A 262 15.61 25.29 26.56
CA GLU A 262 16.97 24.92 26.14
C GLU A 262 17.31 23.49 26.63
N ALA A 263 17.84 22.67 25.71
CA ALA A 263 18.21 21.30 26.04
C ALA A 263 19.53 21.26 26.81
N ILE A 264 19.56 20.50 27.91
CA ILE A 264 20.78 20.29 28.70
C ILE A 264 21.88 19.64 27.87
N TRP A 265 21.50 18.79 26.89
CA TRP A 265 22.38 18.22 25.87
C TRP A 265 23.17 19.28 25.10
N ASP A 266 22.52 20.35 24.62
CA ASP A 266 23.15 21.41 23.84
C ASP A 266 24.13 22.23 24.70
N ILE A 267 23.76 22.44 25.95
CA ILE A 267 24.63 23.09 26.95
C ILE A 267 25.85 22.22 27.22
N ALA A 268 25.67 20.94 27.53
CA ALA A 268 26.72 19.99 27.78
C ALA A 268 27.70 19.86 26.61
N LYS A 269 27.18 19.79 25.38
CA LYS A 269 27.97 19.77 24.15
C LYS A 269 28.80 21.04 23.96
N ARG A 270 28.21 22.22 24.19
CA ARG A 270 28.90 23.53 24.10
C ARG A 270 30.07 23.65 25.07
N TYR A 271 29.92 23.10 26.26
CA TYR A 271 30.95 23.16 27.30
C TYR A 271 31.79 21.89 27.41
N SER A 272 31.57 20.92 26.53
CA SER A 272 32.27 19.62 26.53
C SER A 272 32.27 18.95 27.90
N THR A 273 31.10 18.93 28.55
CA THR A 273 30.89 18.30 29.85
C THR A 273 29.75 17.27 29.77
N SER A 274 29.52 16.54 30.88
CA SER A 274 28.48 15.53 30.96
C SER A 274 27.10 16.17 31.20
N VAL A 275 26.08 15.72 30.47
CA VAL A 275 24.66 16.07 30.75
C VAL A 275 24.32 15.73 32.19
N GLN A 276 24.68 14.53 32.64
CA GLN A 276 24.40 14.08 33.99
C GLN A 276 25.05 14.98 35.02
N ALA A 277 26.32 15.41 34.84
CA ALA A 277 27.01 16.30 35.76
C ALA A 277 26.32 17.68 35.85
N ILE A 278 25.80 18.24 34.75
CA ILE A 278 25.01 19.47 34.80
C ILE A 278 23.72 19.26 35.59
N MET A 279 23.02 18.16 35.33
CA MET A 279 21.76 17.87 36.00
C MET A 279 21.93 17.67 37.49
N GLU A 280 22.94 16.92 37.92
CA GLU A 280 23.25 16.68 39.32
C GLU A 280 23.67 17.97 40.08
N GLU A 281 24.50 18.82 39.45
CA GLU A 281 24.99 20.05 40.08
C GLU A 281 23.90 21.12 40.28
N ASN A 282 22.84 21.07 39.43
CA ASN A 282 21.77 22.06 39.45
C ASN A 282 20.42 21.48 39.92
N ASP A 283 20.40 20.28 40.48
CA ASP A 283 19.17 19.58 40.94
C ASP A 283 18.09 19.49 39.86
N LEU A 284 18.49 19.34 38.58
CA LEU A 284 17.57 19.25 37.46
C LEU A 284 17.03 17.81 37.29
N THR A 285 15.74 17.69 37.08
CA THR A 285 15.05 16.41 36.82
C THR A 285 14.66 16.20 35.39
N GLU A 286 14.64 17.28 34.57
CA GLU A 286 14.25 17.27 33.17
C GLU A 286 15.43 17.59 32.25
N GLU A 287 15.43 16.99 31.06
CA GLU A 287 16.47 17.20 30.04
C GLU A 287 16.39 18.56 29.34
N ARG A 288 15.34 19.34 29.64
CA ARG A 288 15.15 20.70 29.16
C ARG A 288 14.84 21.65 30.32
N LEU A 289 15.33 22.87 30.20
CA LEU A 289 15.04 23.90 31.20
C LEU A 289 13.56 24.26 31.17
N THR A 290 12.90 24.18 32.31
CA THR A 290 11.49 24.57 32.47
C THR A 290 11.31 26.09 32.55
N GLU A 291 12.36 26.79 33.07
CA GLU A 291 12.37 28.25 33.21
C GLU A 291 13.79 28.79 32.93
N PRO A 292 13.91 30.07 32.57
CA PRO A 292 15.22 30.71 32.43
C PRO A 292 15.91 30.80 33.80
N GLY A 293 17.18 30.48 33.86
CA GLY A 293 17.91 30.51 35.14
C GLY A 293 19.42 30.40 35.01
N MET A 294 20.10 30.64 36.13
CA MET A 294 21.52 30.48 36.21
C MET A 294 21.89 29.03 36.52
N LEU A 295 22.76 28.45 35.72
CA LEU A 295 23.25 27.10 35.86
C LEU A 295 24.72 27.08 36.21
N LEU A 296 25.09 26.13 37.06
CA LEU A 296 26.46 25.75 37.33
C LEU A 296 26.88 24.66 36.34
N ILE A 297 27.86 24.91 35.51
CA ILE A 297 28.36 23.96 34.54
C ILE A 297 29.66 23.35 35.06
N PRO A 298 29.64 22.11 35.57
CA PRO A 298 30.83 21.43 36.04
C PRO A 298 31.71 21.03 34.84
N ILE A 299 33.01 21.25 34.98
CA ILE A 299 34.00 20.82 34.02
C ILE A 299 34.52 19.46 34.45
N VAL A 300 33.91 18.41 33.90
CA VAL A 300 34.29 17.02 34.20
C VAL A 300 35.53 16.66 33.38
N CYS A 301 36.55 16.09 34.06
CA CYS A 301 37.79 15.61 33.42
C CYS A 301 37.67 14.15 32.99
#